data_f8dd9679ac45faf9b179598174baaf71
#
_entry.id   f8dd9679ac45faf9b179598174baaf71
#
_cell.length_a   1.000
_cell.length_b   1.000
_cell.length_c   1.000
_cell.angle_alpha   90.00
_cell.angle_beta   90.00
_cell.angle_gamma   90.00
#
_symmetry.space_group_name_H-M   'P 1'
#
loop_
_entity.id
_entity.type
_entity.pdbx_description
1 polymer ?
#
loop_
_entity_poly.entity_id
_entity_poly.type
_entity_poly.pdbx_seq_one_letter_code
_entity_poly.pdbx_strand_id
1 'polypeptide(L)'
;MSSTIGLPPPPAERCLDTPRKSRYRGGTLIAEDVHDLGEHQRRLASIDAYRPEGCPTCGHSAMHVHTRPERHPRREPSLPRVVCVLQFRCASLECGATWRVLPLFLARHVWHAWKTVERAVLPDATLASNGAPEIPPRTQTRWSARLASSARVLVVLLAMSGGAALENVSKRVGLDGTRRDVVVAYAAEAKTEPGERLASLGALAHRLERGIRLM
;
A
#
# COMPACT_ATOMS: atom_id res chain seq x y z
N MET A 1 37.95 36.61 53.50
CA MET A 1 36.97 35.66 52.87
C MET A 1 36.37 36.35 51.64
N SER A 2 36.91 36.11 50.47
CA SER A 2 36.47 36.73 49.19
C SER A 2 35.49 35.79 48.48
N SER A 3 34.23 36.19 48.44
CA SER A 3 33.17 35.49 47.74
C SER A 3 33.25 35.84 46.25
N THR A 4 33.65 34.88 45.42
CA THR A 4 33.60 34.98 43.97
C THR A 4 32.14 34.74 43.51
N ILE A 5 31.46 35.79 43.07
CA ILE A 5 30.15 35.71 42.46
C ILE A 5 30.35 35.17 41.02
N GLY A 6 29.99 33.90 40.82
CA GLY A 6 30.00 33.29 39.49
C GLY A 6 28.89 33.92 38.61
N LEU A 7 29.27 34.42 37.44
CA LEU A 7 28.33 34.86 36.42
C LEU A 7 27.51 33.65 35.91
N PRO A 8 26.21 33.81 35.66
CA PRO A 8 25.40 32.76 35.09
C PRO A 8 25.92 32.43 33.67
N PRO A 9 25.81 31.15 33.22
CA PRO A 9 26.22 30.77 31.89
C PRO A 9 25.39 31.52 30.83
N PRO A 10 25.99 31.84 29.69
CA PRO A 10 25.26 32.50 28.60
C PRO A 10 24.06 31.68 28.18
N PRO A 11 22.92 32.31 27.79
CA PRO A 11 21.76 31.57 27.30
C PRO A 11 22.17 30.74 26.08
N ALA A 12 21.83 29.44 26.11
CA ALA A 12 22.04 28.55 25.00
C ALA A 12 21.44 29.21 23.74
N GLU A 13 22.27 29.48 22.73
CA GLU A 13 21.83 29.94 21.44
C GLU A 13 20.79 28.94 20.94
N ARG A 14 19.53 29.36 20.85
CA ARG A 14 18.49 28.60 20.22
C ARG A 14 18.96 28.42 18.78
N CYS A 15 19.39 27.21 18.44
CA CYS A 15 19.48 26.81 17.04
C CYS A 15 18.17 27.23 16.40
N LEU A 16 18.24 28.23 15.51
CA LEU A 16 17.13 28.61 14.67
C LEU A 16 16.67 27.31 13.98
N ASP A 17 15.50 26.80 14.41
CA ASP A 17 14.84 25.69 13.77
C ASP A 17 14.64 26.06 12.30
N THR A 18 15.62 25.74 11.48
CA THR A 18 15.36 25.64 10.04
C THR A 18 14.19 24.69 9.91
N PRO A 19 13.08 25.12 9.26
CA PRO A 19 11.90 24.29 9.13
C PRO A 19 12.37 22.94 8.58
N ARG A 20 12.26 21.88 9.40
CA ARG A 20 12.52 20.51 8.97
C ARG A 20 11.56 20.24 7.84
N LYS A 21 11.97 20.57 6.61
CA LYS A 21 11.26 20.12 5.40
C LYS A 21 11.05 18.64 5.62
N SER A 22 9.79 18.24 5.73
CA SER A 22 9.37 16.85 5.92
C SER A 22 10.20 15.97 4.99
N ARG A 23 11.23 15.29 5.54
CA ARG A 23 12.24 14.56 4.78
C ARG A 23 11.75 13.20 4.29
N TYR A 24 10.49 12.89 4.50
CA TYR A 24 9.89 11.66 3.99
C TYR A 24 9.35 11.87 2.57
N ARG A 25 10.27 12.09 1.62
CA ARG A 25 9.96 11.91 0.20
C ARG A 25 9.99 10.41 -0.07
N GLY A 26 8.90 9.86 -0.57
CA GLY A 26 8.82 8.44 -0.89
C GLY A 26 7.44 7.87 -0.71
N GLY A 27 7.32 6.57 -0.81
CA GLY A 27 6.03 5.90 -0.73
C GLY A 27 6.11 4.39 -0.81
N THR A 28 5.06 3.82 -1.37
CA THR A 28 4.95 2.39 -1.63
C THR A 28 4.73 2.19 -3.12
N LEU A 29 5.37 1.19 -3.69
CA LEU A 29 5.10 0.61 -5.00
C LEU A 29 4.48 -0.77 -4.78
N ILE A 30 3.70 -1.24 -5.71
CA ILE A 30 3.12 -2.58 -5.69
C ILE A 30 3.73 -3.37 -6.84
N ALA A 31 4.33 -4.50 -6.54
CA ALA A 31 4.76 -5.50 -7.54
C ALA A 31 3.52 -6.30 -7.94
N GLU A 32 2.85 -5.83 -9.00
CA GLU A 32 1.54 -6.34 -9.43
C GLU A 32 1.60 -7.78 -9.94
N ASP A 33 2.75 -8.22 -10.36
CA ASP A 33 3.06 -9.56 -10.87
C ASP A 33 3.55 -10.55 -9.80
N VAL A 34 3.53 -10.16 -8.53
CA VAL A 34 3.90 -11.02 -7.40
C VAL A 34 2.66 -11.40 -6.60
N HIS A 35 2.06 -12.51 -7.00
CA HIS A 35 0.75 -12.96 -6.48
C HIS A 35 0.85 -13.82 -5.22
N ASP A 36 1.98 -14.48 -5.00
CA ASP A 36 2.15 -15.41 -3.88
C ASP A 36 3.52 -15.30 -3.19
N LEU A 37 3.64 -16.03 -2.06
CA LEU A 37 4.85 -16.04 -1.25
C LEU A 37 6.04 -16.69 -1.98
N GLY A 38 5.81 -17.71 -2.79
CA GLY A 38 6.88 -18.43 -3.50
C GLY A 38 7.54 -17.52 -4.53
N GLU A 39 6.75 -16.80 -5.32
CA GLU A 39 7.25 -15.80 -6.26
C GLU A 39 7.99 -14.68 -5.52
N HIS A 40 7.42 -14.21 -4.41
CA HIS A 40 8.06 -13.20 -3.57
C HIS A 40 9.44 -13.65 -3.08
N GLN A 41 9.57 -14.88 -2.61
CA GLN A 41 10.85 -15.43 -2.15
C GLN A 41 11.88 -15.56 -3.27
N ARG A 42 11.46 -16.00 -4.47
CA ARG A 42 12.32 -16.04 -5.66
C ARG A 42 12.88 -14.66 -6.00
N ARG A 43 12.06 -13.63 -5.96
CA ARG A 43 12.49 -12.25 -6.23
C ARG A 43 13.34 -11.66 -5.13
N LEU A 44 13.15 -12.04 -3.87
CA LEU A 44 14.05 -11.64 -2.80
C LEU A 44 15.45 -12.22 -2.95
N ALA A 45 15.58 -13.39 -3.57
CA ALA A 45 16.87 -13.99 -3.92
C ALA A 45 17.57 -13.23 -5.07
N SER A 46 16.80 -12.60 -5.97
CA SER A 46 17.31 -11.75 -7.04
C SER A 46 16.78 -10.32 -6.87
N ILE A 47 17.47 -9.53 -6.07
CA ILE A 47 17.01 -8.19 -5.64
C ILE A 47 16.65 -7.27 -6.82
N ASP A 48 17.38 -7.42 -7.92
CA ASP A 48 17.16 -6.61 -9.13
C ASP A 48 15.78 -6.85 -9.75
N ALA A 49 15.17 -8.03 -9.54
CA ALA A 49 13.81 -8.33 -9.97
C ALA A 49 12.74 -7.47 -9.25
N TYR A 50 13.10 -6.88 -8.12
CA TYR A 50 12.24 -5.93 -7.39
C TYR A 50 12.65 -4.47 -7.57
N ARG A 51 13.77 -4.22 -8.24
CA ARG A 51 14.28 -2.86 -8.39
C ARG A 51 13.37 -2.05 -9.31
N PRO A 52 12.85 -0.90 -8.85
CA PRO A 52 12.12 0.00 -9.74
C PRO A 52 13.02 0.49 -10.88
N GLU A 53 12.49 0.62 -12.08
CA GLU A 53 13.20 1.15 -13.26
C GLU A 53 13.73 2.57 -13.03
N GLY A 54 13.07 3.33 -12.17
CA GLY A 54 13.50 4.66 -11.77
C GLY A 54 12.77 5.17 -10.54
N CYS A 55 13.24 6.28 -10.02
CA CYS A 55 12.65 6.94 -8.87
C CYS A 55 11.31 7.59 -9.23
N PRO A 56 10.19 7.18 -8.63
CA PRO A 56 8.90 7.79 -8.94
C PRO A 56 8.75 9.27 -8.56
N THR A 57 9.72 9.80 -7.79
CA THR A 57 9.70 11.22 -7.40
C THR A 57 10.42 12.11 -8.40
N CYS A 58 11.57 11.70 -8.95
CA CYS A 58 12.41 12.53 -9.78
C CYS A 58 12.84 11.88 -11.11
N GLY A 59 12.41 10.65 -11.39
CA GLY A 59 12.75 9.93 -12.62
C GLY A 59 14.18 9.38 -12.68
N HIS A 60 15.04 9.64 -11.68
CA HIS A 60 16.41 9.15 -11.68
C HIS A 60 16.46 7.62 -11.74
N SER A 61 17.22 7.04 -12.68
CA SER A 61 17.22 5.61 -12.96
C SER A 61 17.85 4.75 -11.85
N ALA A 62 18.82 5.29 -11.12
CA ALA A 62 19.51 4.52 -10.09
C ALA A 62 18.74 4.52 -8.75
N MET A 63 18.38 3.32 -8.32
CA MET A 63 17.74 3.05 -7.02
C MET A 63 18.57 2.01 -6.28
N HIS A 64 18.96 2.29 -5.04
CA HIS A 64 19.74 1.35 -4.20
C HIS A 64 18.86 0.72 -3.14
N VAL A 65 19.15 -0.55 -2.82
CA VAL A 65 18.54 -1.19 -1.64
C VAL A 65 18.94 -0.40 -0.41
N HIS A 66 17.94 0.08 0.32
CA HIS A 66 18.13 0.87 1.54
C HIS A 66 17.97 0.03 2.80
N THR A 67 16.84 -0.66 2.90
CA THR A 67 16.50 -1.53 4.04
C THR A 67 15.63 -2.69 3.59
N ARG A 68 15.49 -3.68 4.50
CA ARG A 68 14.58 -4.82 4.35
C ARG A 68 13.58 -4.82 5.51
N PRO A 69 12.61 -3.92 5.51
CA PRO A 69 11.63 -3.87 6.59
C PRO A 69 10.78 -5.13 6.64
N GLU A 70 10.47 -5.53 7.84
CA GLU A 70 9.62 -6.68 8.10
C GLU A 70 8.15 -6.28 8.13
N ARG A 71 7.31 -7.17 7.63
CA ARG A 71 5.86 -7.13 7.76
C ARG A 71 5.44 -8.36 8.58
N HIS A 72 4.51 -8.15 9.49
CA HIS A 72 3.98 -9.20 10.35
C HIS A 72 2.50 -9.43 10.01
N PRO A 73 2.19 -10.25 8.97
CA PRO A 73 0.81 -10.54 8.61
C PRO A 73 0.09 -11.20 9.78
N ARG A 74 -1.03 -10.62 10.18
CA ARG A 74 -1.78 -11.14 11.32
C ARG A 74 -2.79 -12.16 10.87
N ARG A 75 -2.83 -13.31 11.56
CA ARG A 75 -3.84 -14.33 11.33
C ARG A 75 -3.88 -14.83 9.88
N GLU A 76 -2.71 -15.00 9.29
CA GLU A 76 -2.55 -15.53 7.93
C GLU A 76 -1.86 -16.90 7.99
N PRO A 77 -2.64 -18.02 8.06
CA PRO A 77 -2.05 -19.36 8.17
C PRO A 77 -1.19 -19.74 6.97
N SER A 78 -1.46 -19.16 5.80
CA SER A 78 -0.72 -19.39 4.56
C SER A 78 0.57 -18.57 4.44
N LEU A 79 0.83 -17.66 5.38
CA LEU A 79 2.01 -16.81 5.35
C LEU A 79 2.86 -17.03 6.60
N PRO A 80 4.19 -16.85 6.51
CA PRO A 80 5.05 -16.86 7.69
C PRO A 80 4.72 -15.67 8.60
N ARG A 81 5.10 -15.79 9.88
CA ARG A 81 4.90 -14.69 10.85
C ARG A 81 5.57 -13.39 10.43
N VAL A 82 6.62 -13.49 9.63
CA VAL A 82 7.41 -12.37 9.13
C VAL A 82 7.56 -12.50 7.62
N VAL A 83 7.22 -11.44 6.90
CA VAL A 83 7.47 -11.29 5.46
C VAL A 83 8.40 -10.09 5.29
N CYS A 84 9.61 -10.33 4.82
CA CYS A 84 10.54 -9.26 4.47
C CYS A 84 10.09 -8.57 3.19
N VAL A 85 10.17 -7.26 3.13
CA VAL A 85 9.94 -6.49 1.90
C VAL A 85 11.15 -5.62 1.61
N LEU A 86 11.31 -5.18 0.36
CA LEU A 86 12.42 -4.34 -0.01
C LEU A 86 12.04 -2.85 0.05
N GLN A 87 12.98 -2.04 0.50
CA GLN A 87 12.89 -0.60 0.42
C GLN A 87 14.11 -0.08 -0.34
N PHE A 88 13.84 0.68 -1.39
CA PHE A 88 14.85 1.30 -2.23
C PHE A 88 14.96 2.78 -1.93
N ARG A 89 16.16 3.34 -2.12
CA ARG A 89 16.43 4.76 -1.99
C ARG A 89 16.94 5.29 -3.33
N CYS A 90 16.43 6.44 -3.73
CA CYS A 90 16.94 7.15 -4.90
C CYS A 90 18.41 7.55 -4.70
N ALA A 91 19.24 7.31 -5.71
CA ALA A 91 20.66 7.65 -5.69
C ALA A 91 20.91 9.16 -5.88
N SER A 92 19.95 9.91 -6.41
CA SER A 92 20.07 11.35 -6.53
C SER A 92 20.21 12.01 -5.16
N LEU A 93 21.27 12.77 -4.95
CA LEU A 93 21.55 13.49 -3.70
C LEU A 93 20.46 14.50 -3.34
N GLU A 94 19.87 15.14 -4.34
CA GLU A 94 18.81 16.13 -4.16
C GLU A 94 17.47 15.49 -3.82
N CYS A 95 17.22 14.27 -4.29
CA CYS A 95 15.96 13.57 -4.10
C CYS A 95 15.95 12.73 -2.81
N GLY A 96 16.82 11.74 -2.71
CA GLY A 96 16.94 10.82 -1.56
C GLY A 96 15.65 10.11 -1.17
N ALA A 97 14.62 10.11 -2.01
CA ALA A 97 13.32 9.51 -1.74
C ALA A 97 13.44 8.00 -1.51
N THR A 98 12.63 7.48 -0.58
CA THR A 98 12.62 6.05 -0.26
C THR A 98 11.30 5.40 -0.67
N TRP A 99 11.38 4.25 -1.34
CA TRP A 99 10.24 3.55 -1.90
C TRP A 99 10.22 2.10 -1.43
N ARG A 100 9.15 1.73 -0.73
CA ARG A 100 8.91 0.34 -0.34
C ARG A 100 8.19 -0.39 -1.46
N VAL A 101 8.69 -1.56 -1.86
CA VAL A 101 8.03 -2.41 -2.85
C VAL A 101 7.28 -3.52 -2.12
N LEU A 102 5.97 -3.56 -2.25
CA LEU A 102 5.10 -4.58 -1.66
C LEU A 102 4.67 -5.58 -2.74
N PRO A 103 4.70 -6.88 -2.48
CA PRO A 103 4.05 -7.85 -3.35
C PRO A 103 2.53 -7.66 -3.34
N LEU A 104 1.88 -8.02 -4.45
CA LEU A 104 0.44 -7.82 -4.66
C LEU A 104 -0.43 -8.40 -3.55
N PHE A 105 -0.07 -9.58 -3.03
CA PHE A 105 -0.88 -10.27 -2.01
C PHE A 105 -0.89 -9.58 -0.65
N LEU A 106 0.06 -8.68 -0.35
CA LEU A 106 0.09 -7.92 0.90
C LEU A 106 -0.72 -6.64 0.81
N ALA A 107 -1.72 -6.51 1.66
CA ALA A 107 -2.51 -5.30 1.71
C ALA A 107 -1.71 -4.12 2.25
N ARG A 108 -1.72 -3.00 1.51
CA ARG A 108 -1.13 -1.74 1.94
C ARG A 108 -1.90 -1.18 3.15
N HIS A 109 -1.23 -0.74 4.18
CA HIS A 109 -1.80 -0.12 5.39
C HIS A 109 -2.60 -1.03 6.32
N VAL A 110 -2.76 -2.31 6.01
CA VAL A 110 -3.38 -3.28 6.93
C VAL A 110 -2.40 -4.41 7.24
N TRP A 111 -2.59 -5.07 8.39
CA TRP A 111 -1.73 -6.16 8.86
C TRP A 111 -2.23 -7.53 8.37
N HIS A 112 -2.94 -7.57 7.25
CA HIS A 112 -3.55 -8.78 6.69
C HIS A 112 -3.23 -8.88 5.21
N ALA A 113 -3.26 -10.08 4.65
CA ALA A 113 -3.26 -10.28 3.21
C ALA A 113 -4.59 -9.82 2.60
N TRP A 114 -4.58 -9.42 1.34
CA TRP A 114 -5.81 -9.01 0.66
C TRP A 114 -6.87 -10.09 0.64
N LYS A 115 -6.47 -11.36 0.46
CA LYS A 115 -7.39 -12.52 0.48
C LYS A 115 -8.18 -12.63 1.78
N THR A 116 -7.52 -12.35 2.92
CA THR A 116 -8.19 -12.35 4.23
C THR A 116 -9.12 -11.17 4.40
N VAL A 117 -8.71 -9.98 3.94
CA VAL A 117 -9.58 -8.80 3.95
C VAL A 117 -10.80 -9.05 3.06
N GLU A 118 -10.61 -9.53 1.85
CA GLU A 118 -11.68 -9.81 0.89
C GLU A 118 -12.71 -10.81 1.44
N ARG A 119 -12.25 -11.90 2.01
CA ARG A 119 -13.11 -12.90 2.65
C ARG A 119 -13.96 -12.32 3.78
N ALA A 120 -13.41 -11.38 4.55
CA ALA A 120 -14.12 -10.77 5.65
C ALA A 120 -15.21 -9.79 5.21
N VAL A 121 -15.06 -9.14 4.05
CA VAL A 121 -15.95 -8.04 3.62
C VAL A 121 -16.77 -8.34 2.36
N LEU A 122 -16.35 -9.32 1.57
CA LEU A 122 -17.06 -9.82 0.39
C LEU A 122 -17.32 -11.31 0.58
N PRO A 123 -18.27 -11.70 1.43
CA PRO A 123 -18.55 -13.10 1.67
C PRO A 123 -19.02 -13.75 0.35
N ASP A 124 -18.20 -14.64 -0.16
CA ASP A 124 -18.49 -15.45 -1.31
C ASP A 124 -18.43 -16.91 -0.84
N ALA A 125 -19.44 -17.70 -1.20
CA ALA A 125 -19.50 -19.11 -0.81
C ALA A 125 -18.25 -19.90 -1.24
N THR A 126 -17.59 -19.48 -2.32
CA THR A 126 -16.35 -20.10 -2.82
C THR A 126 -15.13 -19.84 -1.94
N LEU A 127 -15.16 -18.80 -1.13
CA LEU A 127 -14.06 -18.45 -0.20
C LEU A 127 -14.26 -19.00 1.21
N ALA A 128 -15.39 -19.61 1.50
CA ALA A 128 -15.67 -20.26 2.78
C ALA A 128 -14.79 -21.51 2.93
N SER A 129 -13.56 -21.33 3.38
CA SER A 129 -12.65 -22.43 3.72
C SER A 129 -12.60 -22.66 5.22
N ASN A 130 -12.66 -23.93 5.62
CA ASN A 130 -12.38 -24.36 6.97
C ASN A 130 -11.00 -23.85 7.40
N GLY A 131 -10.92 -23.18 8.56
CA GLY A 131 -9.66 -22.64 9.08
C GLY A 131 -9.37 -21.18 8.69
N ALA A 132 -10.35 -20.44 8.16
CA ALA A 132 -10.18 -19.01 7.96
C ALA A 132 -9.91 -18.30 9.31
N PRO A 133 -8.94 -17.36 9.37
CA PRO A 133 -8.67 -16.65 10.61
C PRO A 133 -9.90 -15.83 11.01
N GLU A 134 -10.27 -15.94 12.28
CA GLU A 134 -11.35 -15.13 12.83
C GLU A 134 -10.89 -13.66 12.90
N ILE A 135 -11.51 -12.79 12.11
CA ILE A 135 -11.28 -11.36 12.15
C ILE A 135 -12.14 -10.75 13.24
N PRO A 136 -11.57 -9.92 14.14
CA PRO A 136 -12.36 -9.27 15.18
C PRO A 136 -13.55 -8.51 14.57
N PRO A 137 -14.77 -8.65 15.11
CA PRO A 137 -15.99 -8.04 14.53
C PRO A 137 -15.85 -6.53 14.30
N ARG A 138 -15.21 -5.81 15.22
CA ARG A 138 -14.95 -4.37 15.08
C ARG A 138 -14.06 -4.05 13.87
N THR A 139 -13.11 -4.91 13.55
CA THR A 139 -12.22 -4.73 12.38
C THR A 139 -13.00 -4.99 11.10
N GLN A 140 -13.79 -6.06 11.07
CA GLN A 140 -14.65 -6.40 9.95
C GLN A 140 -15.68 -5.29 9.66
N THR A 141 -16.36 -4.78 10.69
CA THR A 141 -17.31 -3.65 10.57
C THR A 141 -16.62 -2.42 9.98
N ARG A 142 -15.42 -2.08 10.45
CA ARG A 142 -14.65 -0.95 9.91
C ARG A 142 -14.30 -1.12 8.44
N TRP A 143 -13.88 -2.31 8.04
CA TRP A 143 -13.57 -2.60 6.63
C TRP A 143 -14.83 -2.56 5.76
N SER A 144 -15.92 -3.16 6.22
CA SER A 144 -17.21 -3.13 5.52
C SER A 144 -17.74 -1.71 5.34
N ALA A 145 -17.62 -0.87 6.39
CA ALA A 145 -18.01 0.54 6.30
C ALA A 145 -17.16 1.31 5.27
N ARG A 146 -15.88 1.01 5.16
CA ARG A 146 -15.03 1.62 4.11
C ARG A 146 -15.44 1.19 2.70
N LEU A 147 -15.78 -0.08 2.49
CA LEU A 147 -16.31 -0.53 1.20
C LEU A 147 -17.70 0.04 0.89
N ALA A 148 -18.50 0.31 1.91
CA ALA A 148 -19.80 0.97 1.74
C ALA A 148 -19.67 2.50 1.49
N SER A 149 -18.49 3.08 1.64
CA SER A 149 -18.29 4.51 1.38
C SER A 149 -18.33 4.82 -0.12
N SER A 150 -18.58 6.11 -0.45
CA SER A 150 -18.62 6.60 -1.83
C SER A 150 -17.35 6.26 -2.62
N ALA A 151 -17.56 5.82 -3.85
CA ALA A 151 -16.51 5.53 -4.82
C ALA A 151 -16.28 6.65 -5.83
N ARG A 152 -16.90 7.80 -5.68
CA ARG A 152 -16.90 8.89 -6.69
C ARG A 152 -15.51 9.18 -7.29
N VAL A 153 -14.51 9.36 -6.44
CA VAL A 153 -13.13 9.63 -6.91
C VAL A 153 -12.57 8.46 -7.71
N LEU A 154 -12.80 7.22 -7.24
CA LEU A 154 -12.33 6.02 -7.93
C LEU A 154 -13.02 5.84 -9.27
N VAL A 155 -14.34 6.05 -9.34
CA VAL A 155 -15.13 6.01 -10.59
C VAL A 155 -14.62 7.01 -11.62
N VAL A 156 -14.35 8.25 -11.20
CA VAL A 156 -13.78 9.29 -12.09
C VAL A 156 -12.40 8.87 -12.60
N LEU A 157 -11.52 8.38 -11.75
CA LEU A 157 -10.18 7.93 -12.16
C LEU A 157 -10.24 6.74 -13.13
N LEU A 158 -11.15 5.79 -12.92
CA LEU A 158 -11.35 4.67 -13.84
C LEU A 158 -11.84 5.17 -15.21
N ALA A 159 -12.78 6.11 -15.23
CA ALA A 159 -13.26 6.73 -16.48
C ALA A 159 -12.12 7.45 -17.23
N MET A 160 -11.24 8.15 -16.52
CA MET A 160 -10.14 8.92 -17.11
C MET A 160 -8.97 8.04 -17.56
N SER A 161 -8.88 6.80 -17.14
CA SER A 161 -7.75 5.91 -17.43
C SER A 161 -7.69 5.39 -18.87
N GLY A 162 -8.74 5.60 -19.67
CA GLY A 162 -8.74 5.41 -21.13
C GLY A 162 -8.88 3.96 -21.61
N GLY A 163 -9.24 3.01 -20.75
CA GLY A 163 -9.49 1.63 -21.14
C GLY A 163 -10.98 1.30 -21.21
N ALA A 164 -11.47 0.68 -22.30
CA ALA A 164 -12.88 0.33 -22.47
C ALA A 164 -13.47 -0.47 -21.28
N ALA A 165 -12.72 -1.42 -20.75
CA ALA A 165 -13.13 -2.20 -19.57
C ALA A 165 -13.31 -1.30 -18.32
N LEU A 166 -12.41 -0.37 -18.08
CA LEU A 166 -12.48 0.54 -16.92
C LEU A 166 -13.58 1.59 -17.09
N GLU A 167 -13.81 2.03 -18.31
CA GLU A 167 -14.94 2.89 -18.65
C GLU A 167 -16.28 2.18 -18.41
N ASN A 168 -16.40 0.89 -18.78
CA ASN A 168 -17.56 0.07 -18.49
C ASN A 168 -17.82 -0.06 -16.99
N VAL A 169 -16.78 -0.29 -16.17
CA VAL A 169 -16.89 -0.30 -14.71
C VAL A 169 -17.42 1.03 -14.21
N SER A 170 -16.85 2.13 -14.69
CA SER A 170 -17.25 3.48 -14.31
C SER A 170 -18.74 3.77 -14.66
N LYS A 171 -19.17 3.44 -15.87
CA LYS A 171 -20.56 3.61 -16.33
C LYS A 171 -21.53 2.74 -15.52
N ARG A 172 -21.15 1.49 -15.24
CA ARG A 172 -21.99 0.55 -14.49
C ARG A 172 -22.20 0.97 -13.04
N VAL A 173 -21.20 1.51 -12.38
CA VAL A 173 -21.26 1.93 -10.96
C VAL A 173 -21.86 3.32 -10.81
N GLY A 174 -21.52 4.26 -11.68
CA GLY A 174 -21.95 5.64 -11.58
C GLY A 174 -21.32 6.40 -10.41
N LEU A 175 -21.61 7.70 -10.32
CA LEU A 175 -21.00 8.58 -9.31
C LEU A 175 -21.54 8.37 -7.89
N ASP A 176 -22.70 7.76 -7.76
CA ASP A 176 -23.36 7.51 -6.48
C ASP A 176 -23.08 6.11 -5.92
N GLY A 177 -22.32 5.31 -6.67
CA GLY A 177 -21.93 3.97 -6.28
C GLY A 177 -20.95 3.92 -5.11
N THR A 178 -20.90 2.75 -4.46
CA THR A 178 -19.97 2.46 -3.37
C THR A 178 -18.68 1.84 -3.89
N ARG A 179 -17.64 1.82 -3.05
CA ARG A 179 -16.39 1.10 -3.37
C ARG A 179 -16.63 -0.39 -3.57
N ARG A 180 -17.61 -0.98 -2.87
CA ARG A 180 -18.02 -2.38 -3.06
C ARG A 180 -18.54 -2.61 -4.49
N ASP A 181 -19.38 -1.71 -4.99
CA ASP A 181 -19.91 -1.82 -6.35
C ASP A 181 -18.80 -1.75 -7.39
N VAL A 182 -17.78 -0.90 -7.17
CA VAL A 182 -16.59 -0.85 -8.03
C VAL A 182 -15.81 -2.17 -7.99
N VAL A 183 -15.60 -2.76 -6.79
CA VAL A 183 -14.91 -4.06 -6.67
C VAL A 183 -15.65 -5.14 -7.45
N VAL A 184 -16.97 -5.23 -7.31
CA VAL A 184 -17.79 -6.24 -8.00
C VAL A 184 -17.78 -6.02 -9.52
N ALA A 185 -17.99 -4.78 -9.97
CA ALA A 185 -17.98 -4.44 -11.39
C ALA A 185 -16.60 -4.67 -12.03
N TYR A 186 -15.54 -4.25 -11.35
CA TYR A 186 -14.15 -4.47 -11.81
C TYR A 186 -13.81 -5.96 -11.90
N ALA A 187 -14.20 -6.75 -10.89
CA ALA A 187 -13.94 -8.17 -10.88
C ALA A 187 -14.60 -8.90 -12.06
N ALA A 188 -15.79 -8.48 -12.44
CA ALA A 188 -16.51 -9.03 -13.58
C ALA A 188 -15.82 -8.69 -14.92
N GLU A 189 -15.38 -7.43 -15.10
CA GLU A 189 -14.68 -6.99 -16.32
C GLU A 189 -13.26 -7.56 -16.43
N ALA A 190 -12.49 -7.56 -15.35
CA ALA A 190 -11.12 -8.05 -15.32
C ALA A 190 -11.00 -9.56 -15.15
N LYS A 191 -12.14 -10.27 -14.95
CA LYS A 191 -12.21 -11.73 -14.70
C LYS A 191 -11.29 -12.16 -13.55
N THR A 192 -11.20 -11.35 -12.49
CA THR A 192 -10.35 -11.66 -11.35
C THR A 192 -10.97 -12.74 -10.47
N GLU A 193 -10.13 -13.67 -10.03
CA GLU A 193 -10.54 -14.76 -9.17
C GLU A 193 -10.96 -14.28 -7.76
N PRO A 194 -11.87 -15.01 -7.10
CA PRO A 194 -12.19 -14.77 -5.70
C PRO A 194 -10.94 -14.82 -4.82
N GLY A 195 -10.75 -13.78 -4.00
CA GLY A 195 -9.55 -13.60 -3.16
C GLY A 195 -8.49 -12.67 -3.75
N GLU A 196 -8.61 -12.29 -5.03
CA GLU A 196 -7.69 -11.38 -5.71
C GLU A 196 -8.33 -10.04 -6.13
N ARG A 197 -9.64 -9.90 -5.99
CA ARG A 197 -10.42 -8.74 -6.43
C ARG A 197 -9.94 -7.45 -5.78
N LEU A 198 -9.80 -7.46 -4.46
CA LEU A 198 -9.30 -6.30 -3.70
C LEU A 198 -7.83 -6.01 -3.98
N ALA A 199 -7.02 -7.04 -4.17
CA ALA A 199 -5.60 -6.89 -4.50
C ALA A 199 -5.44 -6.19 -5.85
N SER A 200 -6.06 -6.72 -6.90
CA SER A 200 -5.98 -6.20 -8.28
C SER A 200 -6.53 -4.78 -8.38
N LEU A 201 -7.73 -4.53 -7.82
CA LEU A 201 -8.29 -3.18 -7.83
C LEU A 201 -7.46 -2.22 -6.97
N GLY A 202 -6.89 -2.68 -5.85
CA GLY A 202 -6.02 -1.89 -4.99
C GLY A 202 -4.72 -1.48 -5.68
N ALA A 203 -4.13 -2.37 -6.47
CA ALA A 203 -2.95 -2.08 -7.27
C ALA A 203 -3.28 -1.09 -8.39
N LEU A 204 -4.36 -1.32 -9.14
CA LEU A 204 -4.82 -0.40 -10.16
C LEU A 204 -5.09 1.00 -9.60
N ALA A 205 -5.88 1.11 -8.53
CA ALA A 205 -6.19 2.39 -7.91
C ALA A 205 -4.91 3.11 -7.44
N HIS A 206 -3.94 2.37 -6.91
CA HIS A 206 -2.66 2.92 -6.50
C HIS A 206 -1.79 3.39 -7.68
N ARG A 207 -1.87 2.72 -8.83
CA ARG A 207 -1.17 3.12 -10.05
C ARG A 207 -1.76 4.40 -10.64
N LEU A 208 -3.09 4.52 -10.64
CA LEU A 208 -3.80 5.69 -11.13
C LEU A 208 -3.57 6.91 -10.23
N GLU A 209 -3.67 6.73 -8.93
CA GLU A 209 -3.49 7.79 -7.93
C GLU A 209 -2.90 7.21 -6.63
N ARG A 210 -1.61 7.47 -6.38
CA ARG A 210 -0.88 6.89 -5.23
C ARG A 210 -1.47 7.21 -3.86
N GLY A 211 -2.28 8.25 -3.76
CA GLY A 211 -2.98 8.66 -2.53
C GLY A 211 -4.20 7.81 -2.20
N ILE A 212 -4.78 7.14 -3.17
CA ILE A 212 -6.02 6.39 -2.99
C ILE A 212 -5.80 5.13 -2.16
N ARG A 213 -6.72 4.91 -1.25
CA ARG A 213 -6.80 3.70 -0.44
C ARG A 213 -8.17 3.09 -0.62
N LEU A 214 -8.23 1.80 -0.95
CA LEU A 214 -9.50 1.07 -0.98
C LEU A 214 -10.04 0.82 0.43
N MET A 215 -9.09 0.59 1.38
CA MET A 215 -9.36 0.20 2.76
C MET A 215 -8.69 1.15 3.74
#